data_a478989a4b518bcf37199007f3944938
#
_entry.id   a478989a4b518bcf37199007f3944938
#
_cell.length_a   1.000
_cell.length_b   1.000
_cell.length_c   1.000
_cell.angle_alpha   90.00
_cell.angle_beta   90.00
_cell.angle_gamma   90.00
#
_symmetry.space_group_name_H-M   'P 1'
#
loop_
_entity.id
_entity.type
_entity.pdbx_description
1 polymer ?
#
loop_
_entity_poly.entity_id
_entity_poly.type
_entity_poly.pdbx_seq_one_letter_code
_entity_poly.pdbx_strand_id
1 'polypeptide(L)'
;IFFQGEEVSKYPTHERVKKGIARTYQVPRPFGEATVRENIRVGMMPDSILQMLTMEASTEREREIAESVGLGADELAKYPSELSMGDLRKLELARTIASEPKLLLLDEVFAGLTTAEIAQLSTLIEEQKKNGLSYIVVSHDLKALAPLVDRVVAISFGAVIAEGSFEEVIANQKVQTAYLGQ
;
A
#
# COMPACT_ATOMS: atom_id res chain seq x y z
N ILE A 1 7.09 14.61 -12.83
CA ILE A 1 6.59 14.29 -11.48
C ILE A 1 7.46 15.02 -10.48
N PHE A 2 6.79 15.73 -9.56
CA PHE A 2 7.48 16.40 -8.45
C PHE A 2 7.05 15.72 -7.15
N PHE A 3 8.01 15.47 -6.28
CA PHE A 3 7.80 14.93 -4.94
C PHE A 3 8.60 15.74 -3.93
N GLN A 4 7.91 16.34 -2.93
CA GLN A 4 8.52 17.22 -1.94
C GLN A 4 9.36 18.38 -2.56
N GLY A 5 8.89 18.95 -3.69
CA GLY A 5 9.56 20.06 -4.39
C GLY A 5 10.69 19.63 -5.33
N GLU A 6 11.03 18.34 -5.41
CA GLU A 6 12.09 17.82 -6.26
C GLU A 6 11.52 17.05 -7.46
N GLU A 7 12.08 17.22 -8.66
CA GLU A 7 11.69 16.45 -9.83
C GLU A 7 12.25 15.03 -9.78
N VAL A 8 11.35 14.04 -9.67
CA VAL A 8 11.70 12.61 -9.56
C VAL A 8 11.40 11.81 -10.83
N SER A 9 10.99 12.48 -11.93
CA SER A 9 10.53 11.82 -13.17
C SER A 9 11.61 10.92 -13.78
N LYS A 10 12.87 11.33 -13.72
CA LYS A 10 14.01 10.63 -14.31
C LYS A 10 14.72 9.66 -13.36
N TYR A 11 14.34 9.64 -12.09
CA TYR A 11 14.98 8.78 -11.11
C TYR A 11 14.60 7.32 -11.33
N PRO A 12 15.56 6.39 -11.23
CA PRO A 12 15.26 4.96 -11.21
C PRO A 12 14.45 4.58 -9.96
N THR A 13 13.78 3.44 -9.99
CA THR A 13 12.85 3.01 -8.93
C THR A 13 13.50 3.01 -7.54
N HIS A 14 14.72 2.49 -7.41
CA HIS A 14 15.41 2.42 -6.13
C HIS A 14 15.71 3.80 -5.51
N GLU A 15 15.99 4.82 -6.33
CA GLU A 15 16.18 6.18 -5.84
C GLU A 15 14.86 6.82 -5.38
N ARG A 16 13.75 6.52 -6.07
CA ARG A 16 12.41 6.96 -5.64
C ARG A 16 12.02 6.33 -4.30
N VAL A 17 12.35 5.05 -4.10
CA VAL A 17 12.14 4.35 -2.82
C VAL A 17 12.93 5.03 -1.70
N LYS A 18 14.22 5.35 -1.92
CA LYS A 18 15.05 6.10 -0.96
C LYS A 18 14.49 7.46 -0.57
N LYS A 19 13.75 8.11 -1.47
CA LYS A 19 13.06 9.37 -1.19
C LYS A 19 11.75 9.20 -0.41
N GLY A 20 11.31 7.96 -0.19
CA GLY A 20 10.10 7.64 0.54
C GLY A 20 8.87 7.43 -0.34
N ILE A 21 9.04 7.08 -1.63
CA ILE A 21 7.92 6.66 -2.50
C ILE A 21 7.94 5.14 -2.57
N ALA A 22 6.91 4.49 -2.05
CA ALA A 22 6.77 3.04 -2.11
C ALA A 22 5.51 2.64 -2.89
N ARG A 23 5.46 1.38 -3.36
CA ARG A 23 4.33 0.85 -4.14
C ARG A 23 4.06 -0.59 -3.76
N THR A 24 2.79 -0.93 -3.60
CA THR A 24 2.31 -2.32 -3.62
C THR A 24 2.07 -2.77 -5.06
N TYR A 25 1.98 -4.08 -5.26
CA TYR A 25 1.68 -4.66 -6.56
C TYR A 25 0.27 -5.26 -6.56
N GLN A 26 -0.36 -5.29 -7.74
CA GLN A 26 -1.67 -5.90 -7.93
C GLN A 26 -1.72 -7.36 -7.46
N VAL A 27 -0.64 -8.12 -7.64
CA VAL A 27 -0.47 -9.46 -7.10
C VAL A 27 0.63 -9.43 -6.04
N PRO A 28 0.36 -9.80 -4.78
CA PRO A 28 1.38 -9.86 -3.74
C PRO A 28 2.56 -10.75 -4.16
N ARG A 29 3.77 -10.25 -3.93
CA ARG A 29 5.02 -10.98 -4.24
C ARG A 29 5.90 -11.06 -3.00
N PRO A 30 5.51 -11.85 -1.99
CA PRO A 30 6.36 -12.12 -0.86
C PRO A 30 7.56 -13.00 -1.27
N PHE A 31 8.60 -13.00 -0.45
CA PHE A 31 9.66 -13.98 -0.55
C PHE A 31 9.14 -15.30 0.01
N GLY A 32 8.84 -16.26 -0.88
CA GLY A 32 8.16 -17.51 -0.52
C GLY A 32 8.91 -18.40 0.44
N GLU A 33 10.25 -18.37 0.37
CA GLU A 33 11.16 -19.15 1.23
C GLU A 33 11.51 -18.45 2.55
N ALA A 34 10.95 -17.26 2.78
CA ALA A 34 11.14 -16.48 4.00
C ALA A 34 9.83 -16.40 4.78
N THR A 35 9.91 -16.44 6.10
CA THR A 35 8.76 -16.25 7.00
C THR A 35 8.16 -14.85 6.87
N VAL A 36 6.98 -14.63 7.42
CA VAL A 36 6.35 -13.30 7.52
C VAL A 36 7.30 -12.30 8.18
N ARG A 37 7.92 -12.68 9.28
CA ARG A 37 8.91 -11.87 10.00
C ARG A 37 10.09 -11.47 9.10
N GLU A 38 10.68 -12.42 8.42
CA GLU A 38 11.83 -12.18 7.53
C GLU A 38 11.42 -11.31 6.32
N ASN A 39 10.22 -11.48 5.81
CA ASN A 39 9.65 -10.61 4.78
C ASN A 39 9.56 -9.16 5.26
N ILE A 40 9.07 -8.91 6.48
CA ILE A 40 9.00 -7.56 7.08
C ILE A 40 10.41 -7.00 7.26
N ARG A 41 11.34 -7.80 7.78
CA ARG A 41 12.75 -7.41 7.97
C ARG A 41 13.41 -6.92 6.69
N VAL A 42 13.12 -7.54 5.55
CA VAL A 42 13.62 -7.06 4.25
C VAL A 42 13.19 -5.62 3.97
N GLY A 43 11.95 -5.25 4.33
CA GLY A 43 11.47 -3.87 4.21
C GLY A 43 12.22 -2.87 5.10
N MET A 44 12.79 -3.33 6.21
CA MET A 44 13.56 -2.52 7.16
C MET A 44 15.05 -2.39 6.78
N MET A 45 15.52 -3.18 5.80
CA MET A 45 16.95 -3.22 5.46
C MET A 45 17.44 -1.86 4.95
N PRO A 46 18.54 -1.34 5.51
CA PRO A 46 19.13 -0.10 5.03
C PRO A 46 19.81 -0.30 3.67
N ASP A 47 19.90 0.78 2.90
CA ASP A 47 20.53 0.78 1.57
C ASP A 47 22.05 0.56 1.58
N SER A 48 22.67 0.65 2.74
CA SER A 48 24.14 0.56 2.89
C SER A 48 24.54 -0.80 3.47
N ILE A 49 25.45 -1.50 2.80
CA ILE A 49 26.03 -2.77 3.28
C ILE A 49 26.67 -2.59 4.68
N LEU A 50 27.31 -1.45 4.93
CA LEU A 50 27.90 -1.17 6.23
C LEU A 50 26.85 -1.05 7.33
N GLN A 51 25.73 -0.41 7.05
CA GLN A 51 24.60 -0.33 7.99
C GLN A 51 23.92 -1.69 8.18
N MET A 52 23.84 -2.52 7.13
CA MET A 52 23.34 -3.90 7.27
C MET A 52 24.19 -4.73 8.23
N LEU A 53 25.51 -4.59 8.19
CA LEU A 53 26.43 -5.32 9.07
C LEU A 53 26.32 -4.89 10.56
N THR A 54 25.83 -3.69 10.80
CA THR A 54 25.65 -3.13 12.16
C THR A 54 24.19 -3.14 12.63
N MET A 55 23.24 -3.55 11.77
CA MET A 55 21.83 -3.59 12.10
C MET A 55 21.54 -4.76 13.04
N GLU A 56 21.17 -4.46 14.26
CA GLU A 56 20.60 -5.46 15.15
C GLU A 56 19.18 -5.83 14.69
N ALA A 57 18.90 -7.12 14.59
CA ALA A 57 17.56 -7.62 14.27
C ALA A 57 16.61 -7.23 15.41
N SER A 58 15.76 -6.25 15.18
CA SER A 58 14.78 -5.81 16.17
C SER A 58 13.51 -6.63 16.06
N THR A 59 13.45 -7.75 16.76
CA THR A 59 12.25 -8.61 16.86
C THR A 59 11.02 -7.84 17.32
N GLU A 60 11.20 -6.81 18.14
CA GLU A 60 10.13 -5.95 18.63
C GLU A 60 9.58 -5.06 17.50
N ARG A 61 10.46 -4.42 16.72
CA ARG A 61 10.04 -3.56 15.60
C ARG A 61 9.30 -4.35 14.51
N GLU A 62 9.77 -5.57 14.23
CA GLU A 62 9.09 -6.48 13.29
C GLU A 62 7.66 -6.81 13.77
N ARG A 63 7.51 -7.07 15.09
CA ARG A 63 6.22 -7.33 15.72
C ARG A 63 5.30 -6.12 15.66
N GLU A 64 5.78 -4.94 16.03
CA GLU A 64 5.01 -3.69 15.95
C GLU A 64 4.48 -3.42 14.55
N ILE A 65 5.33 -3.62 13.52
CA ILE A 65 4.93 -3.45 12.13
C ILE A 65 3.87 -4.48 11.75
N ALA A 66 4.03 -5.76 12.10
CA ALA A 66 3.04 -6.80 11.84
C ALA A 66 1.70 -6.48 12.50
N GLU A 67 1.71 -6.14 13.79
CA GLU A 67 0.52 -5.75 14.55
C GLU A 67 -0.17 -4.52 13.95
N SER A 68 0.60 -3.53 13.46
CA SER A 68 0.07 -2.31 12.82
C SER A 68 -0.72 -2.58 11.54
N VAL A 69 -0.56 -3.76 10.93
CA VAL A 69 -1.33 -4.21 9.77
C VAL A 69 -2.27 -5.36 10.11
N GLY A 70 -2.45 -5.68 11.39
CA GLY A 70 -3.35 -6.74 11.85
C GLY A 70 -2.85 -8.15 11.57
N LEU A 71 -1.53 -8.37 11.54
CA LEU A 71 -0.88 -9.69 11.59
C LEU A 71 -0.45 -9.93 13.03
N GLY A 72 -0.92 -11.02 13.64
CA GLY A 72 -0.60 -11.37 15.03
C GLY A 72 0.75 -12.09 15.16
N ALA A 73 1.11 -12.38 16.41
CA ALA A 73 2.38 -13.07 16.73
C ALA A 73 2.47 -14.45 16.08
N ASP A 74 1.34 -15.17 15.95
CA ASP A 74 1.28 -16.51 15.36
C ASP A 74 1.57 -16.51 13.86
N GLU A 75 1.25 -15.41 13.16
CA GLU A 75 1.52 -15.25 11.73
C GLU A 75 3.00 -15.00 11.44
N LEU A 76 3.74 -14.41 12.37
CA LEU A 76 5.15 -14.04 12.16
C LEU A 76 6.08 -15.22 11.82
N ALA A 77 5.77 -16.41 12.31
CA ALA A 77 6.54 -17.62 12.04
C ALA A 77 6.09 -18.37 10.78
N LYS A 78 4.93 -18.04 10.21
CA LYS A 78 4.39 -18.70 9.01
C LYS A 78 5.13 -18.30 7.75
N TYR A 79 5.06 -19.15 6.76
CA TYR A 79 5.48 -18.86 5.40
C TYR A 79 4.31 -18.26 4.60
N PRO A 80 4.58 -17.48 3.54
CA PRO A 80 3.53 -16.90 2.71
C PRO A 80 2.53 -17.92 2.15
N SER A 81 2.96 -19.14 1.88
CA SER A 81 2.09 -20.24 1.41
C SER A 81 1.03 -20.69 2.42
N GLU A 82 1.19 -20.34 3.69
CA GLU A 82 0.27 -20.67 4.78
C GLU A 82 -0.73 -19.55 5.09
N LEU A 83 -0.62 -18.41 4.37
CA LEU A 83 -1.44 -17.23 4.60
C LEU A 83 -2.67 -17.20 3.70
N SER A 84 -3.76 -16.60 4.19
CA SER A 84 -4.90 -16.21 3.36
C SER A 84 -4.51 -15.09 2.38
N MET A 85 -5.34 -14.84 1.36
CA MET A 85 -5.11 -13.72 0.45
C MET A 85 -5.14 -12.36 1.19
N GLY A 86 -6.03 -12.22 2.17
CA GLY A 86 -6.09 -11.04 3.03
C GLY A 86 -4.79 -10.83 3.82
N ASP A 87 -4.24 -11.89 4.41
CA ASP A 87 -3.00 -11.81 5.17
C ASP A 87 -1.77 -11.61 4.27
N LEU A 88 -1.79 -12.12 3.05
CA LEU A 88 -0.77 -11.81 2.04
C LEU A 88 -0.77 -10.31 1.67
N ARG A 89 -1.95 -9.68 1.59
CA ARG A 89 -2.08 -8.23 1.39
C ARG A 89 -1.56 -7.44 2.59
N LYS A 90 -1.88 -7.88 3.81
CA LYS A 90 -1.35 -7.28 5.03
C LYS A 90 0.18 -7.41 5.08
N LEU A 91 0.73 -8.57 4.69
CA LEU A 91 2.18 -8.77 4.63
C LEU A 91 2.85 -7.84 3.60
N GLU A 92 2.25 -7.66 2.42
CA GLU A 92 2.75 -6.72 1.43
C GLU A 92 2.74 -5.28 1.96
N LEU A 93 1.66 -4.89 2.64
CA LEU A 93 1.55 -3.58 3.28
C LEU A 93 2.59 -3.42 4.40
N ALA A 94 2.76 -4.43 5.28
CA ALA A 94 3.77 -4.44 6.33
C ALA A 94 5.19 -4.24 5.79
N ARG A 95 5.57 -4.98 4.75
CA ARG A 95 6.87 -4.83 4.09
C ARG A 95 7.08 -3.42 3.54
N THR A 96 6.01 -2.86 3.00
CA THR A 96 6.08 -1.52 2.40
C THR A 96 6.17 -0.45 3.47
N ILE A 97 5.38 -0.56 4.55
CA ILE A 97 5.44 0.36 5.72
C ILE A 97 6.80 0.25 6.43
N ALA A 98 7.39 -0.94 6.48
CA ALA A 98 8.70 -1.19 7.08
C ALA A 98 9.82 -0.34 6.48
N SER A 99 9.68 0.11 5.23
CA SER A 99 10.60 1.05 4.57
C SER A 99 10.36 2.52 4.93
N GLU A 100 9.45 2.81 5.85
CA GLU A 100 9.06 4.16 6.33
C GLU A 100 8.76 5.13 5.18
N PRO A 101 7.84 4.78 4.26
CA PRO A 101 7.52 5.64 3.13
C PRO A 101 6.78 6.91 3.58
N LYS A 102 6.89 7.97 2.77
CA LYS A 102 6.08 9.20 2.90
C LYS A 102 4.88 9.18 1.97
N LEU A 103 4.99 8.47 0.85
CA LEU A 103 3.93 8.27 -0.13
C LEU A 103 3.86 6.79 -0.49
N LEU A 104 2.67 6.21 -0.35
CA LEU A 104 2.41 4.82 -0.72
C LEU A 104 1.43 4.75 -1.89
N LEU A 105 1.85 4.10 -2.96
CA LEU A 105 1.02 3.83 -4.13
C LEU A 105 0.38 2.44 -3.97
N LEU A 106 -0.94 2.40 -3.79
CA LEU A 106 -1.74 1.18 -3.64
C LEU A 106 -2.42 0.85 -4.97
N ASP A 107 -1.99 -0.24 -5.59
CA ASP A 107 -2.49 -0.66 -6.90
C ASP A 107 -3.41 -1.88 -6.76
N GLU A 108 -4.74 -1.66 -6.96
CA GLU A 108 -5.78 -2.69 -6.87
C GLU A 108 -5.72 -3.51 -5.57
N VAL A 109 -5.43 -2.84 -4.45
CA VAL A 109 -5.15 -3.49 -3.15
C VAL A 109 -6.34 -4.31 -2.61
N PHE A 110 -7.57 -4.00 -3.03
CA PHE A 110 -8.80 -4.69 -2.62
C PHE A 110 -9.17 -5.88 -3.50
N ALA A 111 -8.46 -6.09 -4.61
CA ALA A 111 -8.81 -7.15 -5.56
C ALA A 111 -8.70 -8.55 -4.93
N GLY A 112 -9.77 -9.33 -5.06
CA GLY A 112 -9.83 -10.71 -4.55
C GLY A 112 -10.09 -10.85 -3.05
N LEU A 113 -10.34 -9.75 -2.34
CA LEU A 113 -10.68 -9.75 -0.92
C LEU A 113 -12.18 -9.88 -0.69
N THR A 114 -12.56 -10.51 0.41
CA THR A 114 -13.93 -10.50 0.94
C THR A 114 -14.29 -9.13 1.49
N THR A 115 -15.60 -8.84 1.64
CA THR A 115 -16.08 -7.58 2.22
C THR A 115 -15.50 -7.32 3.63
N ALA A 116 -15.32 -8.38 4.43
CA ALA A 116 -14.75 -8.26 5.77
C ALA A 116 -13.25 -7.89 5.71
N GLU A 117 -12.48 -8.51 4.80
CA GLU A 117 -11.07 -8.20 4.60
C GLU A 117 -10.86 -6.78 4.04
N ILE A 118 -11.73 -6.34 3.12
CA ILE A 118 -11.73 -4.96 2.61
C ILE A 118 -11.95 -3.98 3.78
N ALA A 119 -12.93 -4.21 4.64
CA ALA A 119 -13.19 -3.33 5.78
C ALA A 119 -11.98 -3.27 6.74
N GLN A 120 -11.35 -4.41 7.03
CA GLN A 120 -10.14 -4.46 7.86
C GLN A 120 -9.00 -3.67 7.22
N LEU A 121 -8.71 -3.92 5.93
CA LEU A 121 -7.63 -3.25 5.22
C LEU A 121 -7.88 -1.74 5.10
N SER A 122 -9.14 -1.33 4.89
CA SER A 122 -9.53 0.09 4.87
C SER A 122 -9.24 0.77 6.21
N THR A 123 -9.59 0.13 7.32
CA THR A 123 -9.28 0.64 8.67
C THR A 123 -7.78 0.82 8.86
N LEU A 124 -6.97 -0.16 8.44
CA LEU A 124 -5.50 -0.08 8.53
C LEU A 124 -4.93 1.08 7.69
N ILE A 125 -5.45 1.29 6.47
CA ILE A 125 -5.05 2.42 5.62
C ILE A 125 -5.38 3.76 6.29
N GLU A 126 -6.59 3.88 6.87
CA GLU A 126 -6.99 5.07 7.61
C GLU A 126 -6.10 5.36 8.82
N GLU A 127 -5.74 4.34 9.58
CA GLU A 127 -4.84 4.47 10.73
C GLU A 127 -3.47 4.97 10.31
N GLN A 128 -2.90 4.40 9.26
CA GLN A 128 -1.61 4.86 8.72
C GLN A 128 -1.70 6.29 8.16
N LYS A 129 -2.83 6.68 7.55
CA LYS A 129 -3.10 8.05 7.12
C LYS A 129 -3.07 9.02 8.31
N LYS A 130 -3.71 8.67 9.43
CA LYS A 130 -3.67 9.47 10.66
C LYS A 130 -2.25 9.62 11.21
N ASN A 131 -1.39 8.63 10.98
CA ASN A 131 0.03 8.65 11.33
C ASN A 131 0.91 9.45 10.33
N GLY A 132 0.30 10.13 9.35
CA GLY A 132 0.97 11.03 8.44
C GLY A 132 1.42 10.41 7.10
N LEU A 133 1.07 9.16 6.82
CA LEU A 133 1.36 8.53 5.54
C LEU A 133 0.38 9.00 4.46
N SER A 134 0.90 9.47 3.33
CA SER A 134 0.09 9.85 2.17
C SER A 134 -0.14 8.67 1.24
N TYR A 135 -1.30 8.63 0.57
CA TYR A 135 -1.67 7.53 -0.33
C TYR A 135 -2.12 8.02 -1.71
N ILE A 136 -1.80 7.24 -2.72
CA ILE A 136 -2.52 7.21 -3.99
C ILE A 136 -3.06 5.79 -4.14
N VAL A 137 -4.38 5.65 -4.19
CA VAL A 137 -5.06 4.35 -4.33
C VAL A 137 -5.64 4.26 -5.73
N VAL A 138 -5.27 3.23 -6.47
CA VAL A 138 -5.89 2.86 -7.74
C VAL A 138 -6.81 1.68 -7.47
N SER A 139 -8.10 1.83 -7.72
CA SER A 139 -9.09 0.76 -7.57
C SER A 139 -10.32 1.06 -8.42
N HIS A 140 -11.03 0.01 -8.81
CA HIS A 140 -12.35 0.07 -9.41
C HIS A 140 -13.48 -0.20 -8.39
N ASP A 141 -13.14 -0.55 -7.15
CA ASP A 141 -14.12 -0.71 -6.06
C ASP A 141 -14.43 0.64 -5.41
N LEU A 142 -15.47 1.28 -5.95
CA LEU A 142 -15.92 2.59 -5.48
C LEU A 142 -16.40 2.59 -4.02
N LYS A 143 -16.94 1.46 -3.54
CA LYS A 143 -17.43 1.36 -2.15
C LYS A 143 -16.27 1.31 -1.16
N ALA A 144 -15.19 0.61 -1.52
CA ALA A 144 -13.99 0.56 -0.71
C ALA A 144 -13.24 1.90 -0.70
N LEU A 145 -13.28 2.66 -1.82
CA LEU A 145 -12.60 3.95 -1.94
C LEU A 145 -13.31 5.08 -1.17
N ALA A 146 -14.64 5.11 -1.20
CA ALA A 146 -15.43 6.24 -0.69
C ALA A 146 -15.00 6.74 0.71
N PRO A 147 -14.80 5.88 1.72
CA PRO A 147 -14.41 6.34 3.05
C PRO A 147 -12.94 6.75 3.18
N LEU A 148 -12.08 6.34 2.24
CA LEU A 148 -10.62 6.46 2.38
C LEU A 148 -10.05 7.73 1.74
N VAL A 149 -10.72 8.27 0.72
CA VAL A 149 -10.13 9.26 -0.17
C VAL A 149 -10.59 10.68 0.15
N ASP A 150 -9.67 11.64 0.11
CA ASP A 150 -9.97 13.07 0.23
C ASP A 150 -10.28 13.68 -1.14
N ARG A 151 -9.73 13.10 -2.21
CA ARG A 151 -9.87 13.55 -3.59
C ARG A 151 -9.82 12.36 -4.55
N VAL A 152 -10.62 12.43 -5.59
CA VAL A 152 -10.70 11.42 -6.65
C VAL A 152 -10.32 12.03 -7.99
N VAL A 153 -9.59 11.26 -8.80
CA VAL A 153 -9.32 11.56 -10.21
C VAL A 153 -9.81 10.36 -11.02
N ALA A 154 -10.84 10.57 -11.84
CA ALA A 154 -11.35 9.55 -12.75
C ALA A 154 -10.63 9.62 -14.10
N ILE A 155 -10.11 8.49 -14.56
CA ILE A 155 -9.35 8.36 -15.80
C ILE A 155 -10.07 7.37 -16.71
N SER A 156 -10.28 7.75 -17.98
CA SER A 156 -10.81 6.87 -19.00
C SER A 156 -9.99 7.01 -20.29
N PHE A 157 -9.58 5.89 -20.89
CA PHE A 157 -8.73 5.85 -22.09
C PHE A 157 -7.49 6.77 -22.02
N GLY A 158 -6.86 6.84 -20.83
CA GLY A 158 -5.65 7.66 -20.61
C GLY A 158 -5.88 9.15 -20.41
N ALA A 159 -7.13 9.61 -20.41
CA ALA A 159 -7.50 11.00 -20.17
C ALA A 159 -8.23 11.18 -18.83
N VAL A 160 -7.95 12.27 -18.12
CA VAL A 160 -8.71 12.67 -16.93
C VAL A 160 -10.10 13.15 -17.40
N ILE A 161 -11.16 12.53 -16.89
CA ILE A 161 -12.55 12.86 -17.23
C ILE A 161 -13.28 13.61 -16.11
N ALA A 162 -12.84 13.46 -14.86
CA ALA A 162 -13.34 14.23 -13.72
C ALA A 162 -12.29 14.25 -12.60
N GLU A 163 -12.35 15.28 -11.76
CA GLU A 163 -11.54 15.44 -10.57
C GLU A 163 -12.34 16.24 -9.54
N GLY A 164 -12.27 15.84 -8.25
CA GLY A 164 -12.98 16.50 -7.15
C GLY A 164 -13.15 15.58 -5.94
N SER A 165 -14.13 15.87 -5.08
CA SER A 165 -14.55 14.96 -4.01
C SER A 165 -15.12 13.67 -4.59
N PHE A 166 -15.27 12.65 -3.76
CA PHE A 166 -15.85 11.37 -4.19
C PHE A 166 -17.27 11.59 -4.76
N GLU A 167 -18.10 12.38 -4.08
CA GLU A 167 -19.48 12.67 -4.45
C GLU A 167 -19.57 13.45 -5.79
N GLU A 168 -18.71 14.46 -5.97
CA GLU A 168 -18.65 15.25 -7.21
C GLU A 168 -18.27 14.39 -8.41
N VAL A 169 -17.26 13.51 -8.24
CA VAL A 169 -16.78 12.65 -9.32
C VAL A 169 -17.82 11.59 -9.68
N ILE A 170 -18.48 10.96 -8.71
CA ILE A 170 -19.51 9.95 -8.97
C ILE A 170 -20.76 10.58 -9.63
N ALA A 171 -21.10 11.81 -9.30
CA ALA A 171 -22.22 12.53 -9.91
C ALA A 171 -21.92 13.02 -11.34
N ASN A 172 -20.66 12.98 -11.78
CA ASN A 172 -20.27 13.47 -13.09
C ASN A 172 -20.78 12.55 -14.20
N GLN A 173 -21.51 13.12 -15.18
CA GLN A 173 -22.12 12.38 -16.31
C GLN A 173 -21.09 11.53 -17.09
N LYS A 174 -19.88 12.06 -17.33
CA LYS A 174 -18.83 11.32 -18.05
C LYS A 174 -18.38 10.09 -17.30
N VAL A 175 -18.30 10.18 -15.95
CA VAL A 175 -17.95 9.07 -15.09
C VAL A 175 -19.07 8.03 -15.05
N GLN A 176 -20.31 8.47 -14.93
CA GLN A 176 -21.48 7.58 -14.98
C GLN A 176 -21.53 6.78 -16.28
N THR A 177 -21.33 7.44 -17.41
CA THR A 177 -21.29 6.76 -18.73
C THR A 177 -20.09 5.79 -18.86
N ALA A 178 -18.90 6.19 -18.38
CA ALA A 178 -17.68 5.39 -18.55
C ALA A 178 -17.59 4.18 -17.61
N TYR A 179 -18.11 4.30 -16.38
CA TYR A 179 -17.93 3.31 -15.32
C TYR A 179 -19.21 2.63 -14.84
N LEU A 180 -20.37 3.29 -14.93
CA LEU A 180 -21.64 2.79 -14.41
C LEU A 180 -22.60 2.37 -15.52
N GLY A 181 -22.24 2.57 -16.78
CA GLY A 181 -23.03 2.11 -17.94
C GLY A 181 -24.40 2.80 -18.10
N GLN A 182 -24.53 4.03 -17.59
CA GLN A 182 -25.76 4.84 -17.67
C GLN A 182 -25.69 5.91 -18.72
#